data_f9189b7b518270023f36fd8436d0c2cd
#
_entry.id   f9189b7b518270023f36fd8436d0c2cd
#
_cell.length_a   1.000
_cell.length_b   1.000
_cell.length_c   1.000
_cell.angle_alpha   90.00
_cell.angle_beta   90.00
_cell.angle_gamma   90.00
#
_symmetry.space_group_name_H-M   'P 1'
#
loop_
_entity.id
_entity.type
_entity.pdbx_description
1 polymer ?
#
loop_
_entity_poly.entity_id
_entity_poly.type
_entity_poly.pdbx_seq_one_letter_code
_entity_poly.pdbx_strand_id
1 'polypeptide(L)'
;MSQETHVSGALARHLPTFVIVLMAIQPLMDILSFWTDRLGMSNTITLLLRFAVFAVVCVLGFFTSARKKVYGIAVAACAVLLIGHCISCFIVGYQRIVYDLTNFVRVVQMPLFVLCFISFLRANDKCGRAFETGLLLDFWIITASVIVSVLTHTSSATYQSTNVGILGWYSFGNAQSAIMSILAPIVILLCCRRRQFLLFTLTSVAALGQLYLMGTRLAFFSIAVVALGVPIVLVLTGKARTSKRYIAVLVLILAVCCATYKQSPMYINQNRYNEAMSYKQNDANVMIKRAEGNKDGTSTVTPGERYHALCTIYNFYSPNMCRRFGTARVMSAYDYSAQVTDITATRHRKIVFCEMLLDEQPFTSRLFGMELGRMAFDGEIYDVENDFHGICFLYGWVGLAMMVAFIGYFLYLIIKCLIRDFRKYFTVEAGAFGIGLCLCLVYAYFTAGVLRRPNASIYMSVLLAVVYYLTQMRSEQADALPDGEEKRA
;
A
#
# COMPACT_ATOMS: atom_id res chain seq x y z
N MET A 1 41.09 -2.63 9.78
CA MET A 1 41.46 -2.80 8.36
C MET A 1 40.24 -2.47 7.51
N SER A 2 40.14 -1.25 7.06
CA SER A 2 39.05 -0.74 6.22
C SER A 2 39.41 -1.04 4.77
N GLN A 3 38.84 -2.10 4.20
CA GLN A 3 38.68 -2.18 2.75
C GLN A 3 37.50 -1.28 2.36
N GLU A 4 37.73 0.01 2.28
CA GLU A 4 36.91 0.92 1.52
C GLU A 4 37.08 0.54 0.05
N THR A 5 36.16 -0.26 -0.47
CA THR A 5 36.02 -0.42 -1.91
C THR A 5 35.61 0.94 -2.47
N HIS A 6 36.56 1.67 -3.06
CA HIS A 6 36.31 2.91 -3.81
C HIS A 6 35.20 2.63 -4.84
N VAL A 7 33.95 3.03 -4.50
CA VAL A 7 32.94 3.26 -5.51
C VAL A 7 33.58 4.22 -6.51
N SER A 8 33.56 3.89 -7.80
CA SER A 8 34.06 4.79 -8.84
C SER A 8 33.46 6.17 -8.56
N GLY A 9 34.28 7.18 -8.29
CA GLY A 9 33.83 8.51 -7.87
C GLY A 9 32.88 9.16 -8.88
N ALA A 10 32.91 8.68 -10.13
CA ALA A 10 31.96 9.04 -11.18
C ALA A 10 30.55 8.50 -10.90
N LEU A 11 30.41 7.21 -10.50
CA LEU A 11 29.10 6.62 -10.21
C LEU A 11 28.45 7.29 -9.00
N ALA A 12 29.20 7.49 -7.92
CA ALA A 12 28.68 8.15 -6.71
C ALA A 12 28.19 9.59 -7.00
N ARG A 13 28.86 10.32 -7.92
CA ARG A 13 28.50 11.70 -8.29
C ARG A 13 27.12 11.78 -8.95
N HIS A 14 26.73 10.80 -9.77
CA HIS A 14 25.48 10.80 -10.52
C HIS A 14 24.29 10.18 -9.78
N LEU A 15 24.52 9.52 -8.64
CA LEU A 15 23.44 8.89 -7.84
C LEU A 15 22.30 9.85 -7.46
N PRO A 16 22.53 11.10 -7.00
CA PRO A 16 21.44 12.01 -6.66
C PRO A 16 20.53 12.30 -7.85
N THR A 17 21.09 12.53 -9.03
CA THR A 17 20.32 12.73 -10.27
C THR A 17 19.54 11.46 -10.63
N PHE A 18 20.18 10.30 -10.54
CA PHE A 18 19.51 9.01 -10.76
C PHE A 18 18.31 8.82 -9.84
N VAL A 19 18.45 9.12 -8.54
CA VAL A 19 17.36 9.02 -7.55
C VAL A 19 16.18 9.93 -7.93
N ILE A 20 16.43 11.19 -8.32
CA ILE A 20 15.37 12.12 -8.75
C ILE A 20 14.64 11.57 -9.98
N VAL A 21 15.38 11.10 -10.98
CA VAL A 21 14.82 10.54 -12.22
C VAL A 21 14.05 9.25 -11.92
N LEU A 22 14.60 8.37 -11.05
CA LEU A 22 13.95 7.13 -10.62
C LEU A 22 12.58 7.41 -10.00
N MET A 23 12.50 8.41 -9.13
CA MET A 23 11.22 8.78 -8.51
C MET A 23 10.27 9.36 -9.57
N ALA A 24 10.68 10.35 -10.36
CA ALA A 24 9.84 10.98 -11.37
C ALA A 24 9.26 10.00 -12.42
N ILE A 25 9.97 8.91 -12.71
CA ILE A 25 9.50 7.87 -13.65
C ILE A 25 8.34 7.07 -13.06
N GLN A 26 8.18 6.95 -11.73
CA GLN A 26 7.15 6.10 -11.14
C GLN A 26 5.73 6.52 -11.55
N PRO A 27 5.28 7.78 -11.33
CA PRO A 27 3.96 8.20 -11.77
C PRO A 27 3.81 8.16 -13.31
N LEU A 28 4.88 8.41 -14.06
CA LEU A 28 4.84 8.32 -15.51
C LEU A 28 4.61 6.90 -16.03
N MET A 29 5.18 5.88 -15.36
CA MET A 29 4.90 4.47 -15.66
C MET A 29 3.44 4.09 -15.36
N ASP A 30 2.85 4.65 -14.32
CA ASP A 30 1.45 4.41 -13.98
C ASP A 30 0.52 5.06 -15.02
N ILE A 31 0.82 6.28 -15.44
CA ILE A 31 0.11 6.98 -16.52
C ILE A 31 0.23 6.20 -17.84
N LEU A 32 1.42 5.73 -18.18
CA LEU A 32 1.63 4.89 -19.36
C LEU A 32 0.81 3.60 -19.28
N SER A 33 0.79 2.94 -18.12
CA SER A 33 -0.01 1.73 -17.90
C SER A 33 -1.51 1.99 -18.07
N PHE A 34 -2.00 3.12 -17.59
CA PHE A 34 -3.39 3.53 -17.78
C PHE A 34 -3.74 3.72 -19.26
N TRP A 35 -2.89 4.40 -20.01
CA TRP A 35 -3.16 4.66 -21.42
C TRP A 35 -3.02 3.40 -22.29
N THR A 36 -2.04 2.53 -22.02
CA THR A 36 -1.92 1.24 -22.74
C THR A 36 -3.17 0.37 -22.51
N ASP A 37 -3.69 0.31 -21.29
CA ASP A 37 -4.91 -0.41 -20.97
C ASP A 37 -6.13 0.19 -21.69
N ARG A 38 -6.28 1.52 -21.64
CA ARG A 38 -7.39 2.25 -22.28
C ARG A 38 -7.40 2.13 -23.80
N LEU A 39 -6.24 2.02 -24.42
CA LEU A 39 -6.07 1.83 -25.87
C LEU A 39 -6.18 0.35 -26.28
N GLY A 40 -6.45 -0.56 -25.34
CA GLY A 40 -6.50 -2.00 -25.61
C GLY A 40 -5.14 -2.63 -25.96
N MET A 41 -4.03 -1.92 -25.63
CA MET A 41 -2.68 -2.41 -25.85
C MET A 41 -2.24 -3.34 -24.72
N SER A 42 -1.31 -4.25 -25.02
CA SER A 42 -0.76 -5.14 -23.99
C SER A 42 0.04 -4.35 -22.94
N ASN A 43 -0.23 -4.61 -21.66
CA ASN A 43 0.53 -4.07 -20.54
C ASN A 43 1.96 -4.64 -20.42
N THR A 44 2.39 -5.48 -21.37
CA THR A 44 3.73 -6.09 -21.38
C THR A 44 4.83 -5.03 -21.42
N ILE A 45 4.64 -3.93 -22.14
CA ILE A 45 5.63 -2.84 -22.25
C ILE A 45 5.89 -2.22 -20.88
N THR A 46 4.83 -1.88 -20.14
CA THR A 46 4.95 -1.30 -18.80
C THR A 46 5.53 -2.29 -17.79
N LEU A 47 5.21 -3.57 -17.94
CA LEU A 47 5.79 -4.65 -17.13
C LEU A 47 7.30 -4.78 -17.36
N LEU A 48 7.73 -4.83 -18.64
CA LEU A 48 9.15 -4.90 -19.01
C LEU A 48 9.92 -3.67 -18.51
N LEU A 49 9.34 -2.48 -18.65
CA LEU A 49 9.95 -1.24 -18.13
C LEU A 49 10.14 -1.29 -16.61
N ARG A 50 9.15 -1.80 -15.84
CA ARG A 50 9.27 -1.98 -14.40
C ARG A 50 10.36 -2.99 -14.02
N PHE A 51 10.48 -4.10 -14.77
CA PHE A 51 11.56 -5.05 -14.55
C PHE A 51 12.93 -4.48 -14.89
N ALA A 52 13.03 -3.67 -15.96
CA ALA A 52 14.28 -2.98 -16.30
C ALA A 52 14.70 -2.01 -15.17
N VAL A 53 13.75 -1.19 -14.66
CA VAL A 53 14.00 -0.30 -13.53
C VAL A 53 14.42 -1.10 -12.30
N PHE A 54 13.73 -2.20 -11.99
CA PHE A 54 14.10 -3.09 -10.87
C PHE A 54 15.53 -3.62 -11.01
N ALA A 55 15.89 -4.12 -12.17
CA ALA A 55 17.23 -4.64 -12.44
C ALA A 55 18.31 -3.56 -12.30
N VAL A 56 18.07 -2.38 -12.88
CA VAL A 56 19.02 -1.23 -12.82
C VAL A 56 19.22 -0.81 -11.36
N VAL A 57 18.16 -0.65 -10.58
CA VAL A 57 18.26 -0.26 -9.15
C VAL A 57 19.05 -1.31 -8.37
N CYS A 58 18.78 -2.61 -8.56
CA CYS A 58 19.48 -3.68 -7.87
C CYS A 58 20.97 -3.74 -8.25
N VAL A 59 21.28 -3.61 -9.53
CA VAL A 59 22.67 -3.58 -10.03
C VAL A 59 23.43 -2.38 -9.45
N LEU A 60 22.87 -1.18 -9.54
CA LEU A 60 23.48 0.02 -8.98
C LEU A 60 23.63 -0.08 -7.45
N GLY A 61 22.61 -0.59 -6.75
CA GLY A 61 22.65 -0.79 -5.32
C GLY A 61 23.77 -1.76 -4.89
N PHE A 62 23.92 -2.86 -5.62
CA PHE A 62 25.01 -3.82 -5.37
C PHE A 62 26.38 -3.21 -5.59
N PHE A 63 26.59 -2.50 -6.72
CA PHE A 63 27.89 -1.89 -7.03
C PHE A 63 28.25 -0.74 -6.10
N THR A 64 27.26 0.01 -5.61
CA THR A 64 27.49 1.12 -4.65
C THR A 64 27.64 0.66 -3.20
N SER A 65 27.29 -0.58 -2.91
CA SER A 65 27.33 -1.10 -1.54
C SER A 65 28.75 -1.45 -1.07
N ALA A 66 29.14 -0.92 0.09
CA ALA A 66 30.31 -1.38 0.82
C ALA A 66 30.10 -2.73 1.54
N ARG A 67 28.84 -3.12 1.79
CA ARG A 67 28.47 -4.34 2.54
C ARG A 67 27.86 -5.41 1.62
N LYS A 68 28.60 -5.90 0.65
CA LYS A 68 28.13 -6.91 -0.33
C LYS A 68 27.61 -8.20 0.30
N LYS A 69 28.11 -8.57 1.48
CA LYS A 69 27.61 -9.75 2.24
C LYS A 69 26.12 -9.62 2.57
N VAL A 70 25.60 -8.42 2.85
CA VAL A 70 24.17 -8.19 3.14
C VAL A 70 23.31 -8.52 1.92
N TYR A 71 23.77 -8.15 0.73
CA TYR A 71 23.10 -8.53 -0.53
C TYR A 71 23.10 -10.04 -0.75
N GLY A 72 24.23 -10.69 -0.47
CA GLY A 72 24.31 -12.15 -0.54
C GLY A 72 23.31 -12.84 0.39
N ILE A 73 23.17 -12.35 1.63
CA ILE A 73 22.18 -12.87 2.59
C ILE A 73 20.75 -12.61 2.09
N ALA A 74 20.46 -11.41 1.59
CA ALA A 74 19.14 -11.07 1.08
C ALA A 74 18.76 -11.93 -0.14
N VAL A 75 19.68 -12.10 -1.08
CA VAL A 75 19.46 -12.96 -2.26
C VAL A 75 19.27 -14.42 -1.83
N ALA A 76 20.08 -14.93 -0.88
CA ALA A 76 19.92 -16.28 -0.35
C ALA A 76 18.56 -16.46 0.34
N ALA A 77 18.12 -15.50 1.13
CA ALA A 77 16.80 -15.52 1.78
C ALA A 77 15.66 -15.54 0.76
N CYS A 78 15.73 -14.68 -0.28
CA CYS A 78 14.78 -14.70 -1.38
C CYS A 78 14.81 -16.03 -2.15
N ALA A 79 15.98 -16.60 -2.40
CA ALA A 79 16.12 -17.88 -3.08
C ALA A 79 15.51 -19.04 -2.27
N VAL A 80 15.75 -19.09 -0.96
CA VAL A 80 15.16 -20.10 -0.06
C VAL A 80 13.65 -20.01 -0.06
N LEU A 81 13.10 -18.79 0.04
CA LEU A 81 11.65 -18.59 -0.03
C LEU A 81 11.08 -19.03 -1.39
N LEU A 82 11.73 -18.63 -2.49
CA LEU A 82 11.30 -18.99 -3.83
C LEU A 82 11.35 -20.51 -4.08
N ILE A 83 12.43 -21.16 -3.68
CA ILE A 83 12.58 -22.63 -3.82
C ILE A 83 11.50 -23.35 -3.00
N GLY A 84 11.29 -22.97 -1.75
CA GLY A 84 10.24 -23.53 -0.89
C GLY A 84 8.84 -23.34 -1.51
N HIS A 85 8.56 -22.13 -2.02
CA HIS A 85 7.31 -21.82 -2.72
C HIS A 85 7.13 -22.65 -3.99
N CYS A 86 8.15 -22.73 -4.83
CA CYS A 86 8.11 -23.57 -6.04
C CYS A 86 7.86 -25.06 -5.69
N ILE A 87 8.56 -25.60 -4.68
CA ILE A 87 8.33 -26.99 -4.22
C ILE A 87 6.88 -27.18 -3.79
N SER A 88 6.34 -26.25 -2.97
CA SER A 88 4.94 -26.30 -2.54
C SER A 88 3.97 -26.31 -3.72
N CYS A 89 4.19 -25.42 -4.69
CA CYS A 89 3.35 -25.33 -5.89
C CYS A 89 3.48 -26.58 -6.78
N PHE A 90 4.66 -27.16 -6.92
CA PHE A 90 4.86 -28.39 -7.70
C PHE A 90 4.18 -29.61 -7.08
N ILE A 91 4.18 -29.76 -5.75
CA ILE A 91 3.48 -30.84 -5.04
C ILE A 91 1.97 -30.83 -5.38
N VAL A 92 1.40 -29.62 -5.51
CA VAL A 92 -0.04 -29.43 -5.76
C VAL A 92 -0.38 -29.44 -7.27
N GLY A 93 0.62 -29.31 -8.14
CA GLY A 93 0.48 -29.16 -9.60
C GLY A 93 0.51 -27.68 -10.00
N TYR A 94 1.70 -27.20 -10.41
CA TYR A 94 1.95 -25.83 -10.82
C TYR A 94 1.30 -25.54 -12.18
N GLN A 95 0.52 -24.47 -12.29
CA GLN A 95 -0.23 -24.13 -13.51
C GLN A 95 0.37 -22.95 -14.28
N ARG A 96 0.76 -21.85 -13.59
CA ARG A 96 1.14 -20.57 -14.22
C ARG A 96 2.43 -20.01 -13.67
N ILE A 97 3.54 -20.73 -13.85
CA ILE A 97 4.88 -20.42 -13.31
C ILE A 97 5.31 -18.97 -13.58
N VAL A 98 5.23 -18.52 -14.85
CA VAL A 98 5.70 -17.18 -15.24
C VAL A 98 4.91 -16.06 -14.54
N TYR A 99 3.60 -16.25 -14.42
CA TYR A 99 2.73 -15.29 -13.75
C TYR A 99 3.04 -15.20 -12.26
N ASP A 100 3.28 -16.33 -11.65
CA ASP A 100 3.59 -16.45 -10.24
C ASP A 100 4.98 -15.89 -9.90
N LEU A 101 6.02 -16.21 -10.70
CA LEU A 101 7.35 -15.59 -10.58
C LEU A 101 7.31 -14.07 -10.73
N THR A 102 6.45 -13.56 -11.62
CA THR A 102 6.23 -12.12 -11.75
C THR A 102 5.70 -11.52 -10.44
N ASN A 103 4.78 -12.20 -9.75
CA ASN A 103 4.29 -11.74 -8.44
C ASN A 103 5.35 -11.87 -7.35
N PHE A 104 6.19 -12.91 -7.38
CA PHE A 104 7.31 -13.02 -6.46
C PHE A 104 8.24 -11.81 -6.54
N VAL A 105 8.65 -11.41 -7.75
CA VAL A 105 9.50 -10.23 -7.97
C VAL A 105 8.83 -8.96 -7.42
N ARG A 106 7.52 -8.80 -7.58
CA ARG A 106 6.77 -7.65 -7.03
C ARG A 106 6.85 -7.56 -5.50
N VAL A 107 6.81 -8.71 -4.81
CA VAL A 107 6.87 -8.75 -3.34
C VAL A 107 8.29 -8.52 -2.83
N VAL A 108 9.30 -9.12 -3.46
CA VAL A 108 10.71 -8.95 -3.05
C VAL A 108 11.30 -7.60 -3.47
N GLN A 109 10.63 -6.85 -4.36
CA GLN A 109 11.07 -5.52 -4.77
C GLN A 109 11.27 -4.59 -3.58
N MET A 110 10.31 -4.54 -2.64
CA MET A 110 10.38 -3.63 -1.50
C MET A 110 11.63 -3.87 -0.64
N PRO A 111 11.90 -5.04 -0.09
CA PRO A 111 13.09 -5.27 0.73
C PRO A 111 14.40 -5.07 -0.04
N LEU A 112 14.47 -5.45 -1.32
CA LEU A 112 15.67 -5.23 -2.14
C LEU A 112 15.91 -3.75 -2.41
N PHE A 113 14.86 -2.99 -2.72
CA PHE A 113 14.99 -1.53 -2.91
C PHE A 113 15.41 -0.81 -1.63
N VAL A 114 14.94 -1.24 -0.46
CA VAL A 114 15.41 -0.69 0.82
C VAL A 114 16.94 -0.82 0.93
N LEU A 115 17.49 -1.99 0.62
CA LEU A 115 18.95 -2.22 0.65
C LEU A 115 19.68 -1.34 -0.36
N CYS A 116 19.14 -1.21 -1.58
CA CYS A 116 19.71 -0.36 -2.62
C CYS A 116 19.70 1.12 -2.21
N PHE A 117 18.58 1.61 -1.67
CA PHE A 117 18.46 3.01 -1.24
C PHE A 117 19.33 3.33 -0.05
N ILE A 118 19.48 2.41 0.91
CA ILE A 118 20.47 2.54 1.99
C ILE A 118 21.88 2.62 1.42
N SER A 119 22.21 1.84 0.39
CA SER A 119 23.52 1.90 -0.26
C SER A 119 23.74 3.23 -0.98
N PHE A 120 22.73 3.78 -1.64
CA PHE A 120 22.80 5.11 -2.28
C PHE A 120 22.99 6.23 -1.24
N LEU A 121 22.25 6.19 -0.13
CA LEU A 121 22.38 7.14 0.97
C LEU A 121 23.77 7.09 1.64
N ARG A 122 24.40 5.91 1.68
CA ARG A 122 25.77 5.76 2.18
C ARG A 122 26.83 6.21 1.20
N ALA A 123 26.61 5.98 -0.10
CA ALA A 123 27.56 6.33 -1.15
C ALA A 123 27.63 7.83 -1.41
N ASN A 124 26.53 8.57 -1.19
CA ASN A 124 26.47 10.00 -1.38
C ASN A 124 25.41 10.62 -0.47
N ASP A 125 25.80 11.48 0.43
CA ASP A 125 24.95 12.20 1.41
C ASP A 125 23.88 13.09 0.75
N LYS A 126 24.15 13.58 -0.50
CA LYS A 126 23.17 14.33 -1.29
C LYS A 126 21.95 13.49 -1.72
N CYS A 127 22.03 12.16 -1.66
CA CYS A 127 20.91 11.28 -1.99
C CYS A 127 19.70 11.49 -1.04
N GLY A 128 19.90 11.87 0.21
CA GLY A 128 18.79 12.21 1.11
C GLY A 128 17.95 13.36 0.57
N ARG A 129 18.60 14.46 0.16
CA ARG A 129 17.92 15.60 -0.50
C ARG A 129 17.34 15.24 -1.87
N ALA A 130 17.98 14.32 -2.58
CA ALA A 130 17.50 13.82 -3.86
C ALA A 130 16.18 13.04 -3.72
N PHE A 131 16.04 12.20 -2.69
CA PHE A 131 14.76 11.56 -2.37
C PHE A 131 13.67 12.57 -2.02
N GLU A 132 13.96 13.57 -1.17
CA GLU A 132 13.00 14.64 -0.87
C GLU A 132 12.54 15.39 -2.13
N THR A 133 13.47 15.72 -3.02
CA THR A 133 13.18 16.42 -4.26
C THR A 133 12.39 15.53 -5.21
N GLY A 134 12.75 14.24 -5.32
CA GLY A 134 12.04 13.25 -6.11
C GLY A 134 10.60 13.07 -5.64
N LEU A 135 10.37 12.91 -4.34
CA LEU A 135 9.02 12.78 -3.78
C LEU A 135 8.15 14.02 -4.02
N LEU A 136 8.75 15.22 -3.95
CA LEU A 136 8.03 16.46 -4.27
C LEU A 136 7.70 16.53 -5.76
N LEU A 137 8.60 16.10 -6.63
CA LEU A 137 8.39 16.04 -8.08
C LEU A 137 7.29 15.03 -8.43
N ASP A 138 7.32 13.84 -7.84
CA ASP A 138 6.28 12.81 -7.99
C ASP A 138 4.89 13.37 -7.65
N PHE A 139 4.80 14.01 -6.48
CA PHE A 139 3.56 14.64 -6.03
C PHE A 139 3.02 15.62 -7.08
N TRP A 140 3.88 16.48 -7.65
CA TRP A 140 3.43 17.46 -8.64
C TRP A 140 3.15 16.85 -10.00
N ILE A 141 3.84 15.80 -10.42
CA ILE A 141 3.51 15.03 -11.65
C ILE A 141 2.13 14.39 -11.48
N ILE A 142 1.85 13.75 -10.34
CA ILE A 142 0.55 13.16 -10.05
C ILE A 142 -0.54 14.24 -10.05
N THR A 143 -0.29 15.35 -9.35
CA THR A 143 -1.25 16.47 -9.27
C THR A 143 -1.57 17.04 -10.64
N ALA A 144 -0.54 17.31 -11.45
CA ALA A 144 -0.70 17.82 -12.81
C ALA A 144 -1.48 16.83 -13.69
N SER A 145 -1.16 15.53 -13.63
CA SER A 145 -1.86 14.51 -14.41
C SER A 145 -3.35 14.41 -14.04
N VAL A 146 -3.69 14.51 -12.75
CA VAL A 146 -5.08 14.53 -12.29
C VAL A 146 -5.80 15.78 -12.80
N ILE A 147 -5.21 16.97 -12.68
CA ILE A 147 -5.81 18.22 -13.17
C ILE A 147 -6.04 18.14 -14.69
N VAL A 148 -5.01 17.74 -15.46
CA VAL A 148 -5.12 17.63 -16.92
C VAL A 148 -6.19 16.60 -17.30
N SER A 149 -6.25 15.47 -16.63
CA SER A 149 -7.26 14.42 -16.90
C SER A 149 -8.69 14.91 -16.69
N VAL A 150 -8.91 15.75 -15.67
CA VAL A 150 -10.21 16.35 -15.41
C VAL A 150 -10.56 17.41 -16.47
N LEU A 151 -9.63 18.30 -16.80
CA LEU A 151 -9.82 19.35 -17.81
C LEU A 151 -10.07 18.77 -19.21
N THR A 152 -9.47 17.64 -19.54
CA THR A 152 -9.65 16.95 -20.82
C THR A 152 -10.80 15.93 -20.82
N HIS A 153 -11.54 15.81 -19.72
CA HIS A 153 -12.62 14.82 -19.55
C HIS A 153 -12.17 13.37 -19.80
N THR A 154 -10.88 13.07 -19.54
CA THR A 154 -10.30 11.73 -19.71
C THR A 154 -10.03 11.02 -18.37
N SER A 155 -10.40 11.66 -17.25
CA SER A 155 -10.22 11.09 -15.91
C SER A 155 -11.07 9.83 -15.71
N SER A 156 -10.52 8.82 -15.04
CA SER A 156 -11.30 7.69 -14.56
C SER A 156 -11.94 8.00 -13.20
N ALA A 157 -13.10 7.42 -12.95
CA ALA A 157 -13.71 7.42 -11.62
C ALA A 157 -13.01 6.37 -10.72
N THR A 158 -12.90 6.66 -9.43
CA THR A 158 -12.36 5.69 -8.46
C THR A 158 -13.26 4.46 -8.36
N TYR A 159 -14.57 4.67 -8.38
CA TYR A 159 -15.59 3.63 -8.39
C TYR A 159 -16.34 3.67 -9.73
N GLN A 160 -15.91 2.84 -10.66
CA GLN A 160 -16.45 2.82 -12.02
C GLN A 160 -17.95 2.48 -12.06
N SER A 161 -18.40 1.53 -11.22
CA SER A 161 -19.80 1.09 -11.15
C SER A 161 -20.77 2.20 -10.70
N THR A 162 -20.32 3.13 -9.88
CA THR A 162 -21.12 4.25 -9.36
C THR A 162 -20.74 5.58 -9.97
N ASN A 163 -19.70 5.62 -10.80
CA ASN A 163 -19.10 6.84 -11.37
C ASN A 163 -18.80 7.90 -10.30
N VAL A 164 -18.19 7.48 -9.19
CA VAL A 164 -17.88 8.34 -8.03
C VAL A 164 -16.38 8.39 -7.78
N GLY A 165 -15.88 9.57 -7.37
CA GLY A 165 -14.49 9.87 -7.12
C GLY A 165 -13.69 10.20 -8.38
N ILE A 166 -12.54 10.85 -8.19
CA ILE A 166 -11.64 11.26 -9.27
C ILE A 166 -10.32 10.54 -9.05
N LEU A 167 -9.90 9.73 -10.01
CA LEU A 167 -8.65 8.97 -9.94
C LEU A 167 -7.59 9.54 -10.90
N GLY A 168 -7.97 10.26 -11.92
CA GLY A 168 -7.07 10.75 -12.96
C GLY A 168 -6.70 9.66 -13.97
N TRP A 169 -5.46 9.69 -14.45
CA TRP A 169 -4.90 8.67 -15.34
C TRP A 169 -4.24 7.53 -14.56
N TYR A 170 -5.00 6.95 -13.60
CA TYR A 170 -4.55 5.83 -12.79
C TYR A 170 -5.62 4.74 -12.78
N SER A 171 -5.20 3.46 -12.73
CA SER A 171 -6.12 2.33 -12.85
C SER A 171 -6.54 1.75 -11.48
N PHE A 172 -5.77 1.99 -10.40
CA PHE A 172 -5.99 1.35 -9.11
C PHE A 172 -6.19 2.35 -7.98
N GLY A 173 -7.46 2.57 -7.59
CA GLY A 173 -7.83 3.56 -6.58
C GLY A 173 -7.17 3.35 -5.22
N ASN A 174 -7.05 2.11 -4.75
CA ASN A 174 -6.42 1.80 -3.47
C ASN A 174 -4.91 2.10 -3.46
N ALA A 175 -4.19 1.73 -4.53
CA ALA A 175 -2.76 2.00 -4.64
C ALA A 175 -2.49 3.50 -4.78
N GLN A 176 -3.25 4.20 -5.61
CA GLN A 176 -3.09 5.65 -5.78
C GLN A 176 -3.43 6.43 -4.51
N SER A 177 -4.49 6.01 -3.78
CA SER A 177 -4.82 6.57 -2.47
C SER A 177 -3.70 6.36 -1.45
N ALA A 178 -3.06 5.18 -1.46
CA ALA A 178 -1.92 4.90 -0.60
C ALA A 178 -0.74 5.83 -0.92
N ILE A 179 -0.36 5.94 -2.21
CA ILE A 179 0.74 6.79 -2.66
C ILE A 179 0.51 8.25 -2.23
N MET A 180 -0.68 8.79 -2.50
CA MET A 180 -1.01 10.17 -2.12
C MET A 180 -1.03 10.38 -0.62
N SER A 181 -1.53 9.41 0.16
CA SER A 181 -1.54 9.47 1.63
C SER A 181 -0.13 9.44 2.22
N ILE A 182 0.80 8.68 1.61
CA ILE A 182 2.20 8.62 2.00
C ILE A 182 2.92 9.93 1.66
N LEU A 183 2.69 10.46 0.46
CA LEU A 183 3.34 11.68 -0.03
C LEU A 183 2.88 12.93 0.72
N ALA A 184 1.58 13.03 1.04
CA ALA A 184 0.98 14.24 1.61
C ALA A 184 1.73 14.79 2.86
N PRO A 185 1.97 14.04 3.95
CA PRO A 185 2.67 14.59 5.13
C PRO A 185 4.10 14.99 4.81
N ILE A 186 4.77 14.26 3.91
CA ILE A 186 6.16 14.50 3.53
C ILE A 186 6.27 15.84 2.79
N VAL A 187 5.51 16.00 1.69
CA VAL A 187 5.60 17.20 0.86
C VAL A 187 5.10 18.45 1.59
N ILE A 188 4.07 18.33 2.44
CA ILE A 188 3.57 19.42 3.28
C ILE A 188 4.64 19.88 4.28
N LEU A 189 5.26 18.95 5.01
CA LEU A 189 6.30 19.30 5.99
C LEU A 189 7.60 19.78 5.32
N LEU A 190 7.96 19.27 4.14
CA LEU A 190 9.08 19.81 3.35
C LEU A 190 8.85 21.27 2.94
N CYS A 191 7.64 21.63 2.49
CA CYS A 191 7.29 23.00 2.16
C CYS A 191 7.27 23.91 3.41
N CYS A 192 6.80 23.40 4.54
CA CYS A 192 6.85 24.11 5.83
C CYS A 192 8.30 24.38 6.24
N ARG A 193 9.20 23.40 6.14
CA ARG A 193 10.63 23.53 6.44
C ARG A 193 11.32 24.61 5.58
N ARG A 194 10.95 24.70 4.29
CA ARG A 194 11.45 25.72 3.35
C ARG A 194 10.90 27.13 3.61
N ARG A 195 9.95 27.29 4.54
CA ARG A 195 9.27 28.55 4.89
C ARG A 195 8.57 29.26 3.72
N GLN A 196 8.20 28.53 2.68
CA GLN A 196 7.49 29.04 1.50
C GLN A 196 5.98 28.91 1.71
N PHE A 197 5.33 29.94 2.24
CA PHE A 197 3.92 29.88 2.65
C PHE A 197 2.97 29.59 1.49
N LEU A 198 3.16 30.25 0.35
CA LEU A 198 2.32 30.01 -0.84
C LEU A 198 2.43 28.57 -1.33
N LEU A 199 3.67 28.08 -1.50
CA LEU A 199 3.91 26.69 -1.92
C LEU A 199 3.33 25.69 -0.92
N PHE A 200 3.48 25.95 0.38
CA PHE A 200 2.87 25.13 1.42
C PHE A 200 1.36 25.08 1.28
N THR A 201 0.70 26.24 1.09
CA THR A 201 -0.76 26.33 0.97
C THR A 201 -1.24 25.58 -0.27
N LEU A 202 -0.61 25.82 -1.43
CA LEU A 202 -0.94 25.15 -2.68
C LEU A 202 -0.75 23.63 -2.56
N THR A 203 0.39 23.19 -1.99
CA THR A 203 0.66 21.77 -1.77
C THR A 203 -0.34 21.13 -0.81
N SER A 204 -0.70 21.82 0.28
CA SER A 204 -1.67 21.30 1.24
C SER A 204 -3.07 21.17 0.65
N VAL A 205 -3.53 22.19 -0.09
CA VAL A 205 -4.82 22.14 -0.78
C VAL A 205 -4.83 21.05 -1.85
N ALA A 206 -3.76 20.96 -2.65
CA ALA A 206 -3.65 19.92 -3.67
C ALA A 206 -3.62 18.51 -3.08
N ALA A 207 -2.81 18.27 -2.03
CA ALA A 207 -2.66 16.96 -1.42
C ALA A 207 -3.95 16.51 -0.72
N LEU A 208 -4.50 17.34 0.18
CA LEU A 208 -5.69 17.00 0.94
C LEU A 208 -6.95 17.04 0.07
N GLY A 209 -7.00 17.93 -0.93
CA GLY A 209 -8.07 17.98 -1.94
C GLY A 209 -8.11 16.73 -2.82
N GLN A 210 -6.96 16.22 -3.28
CA GLN A 210 -6.91 14.96 -4.02
C GLN A 210 -7.37 13.77 -3.17
N LEU A 211 -6.92 13.68 -1.90
CA LEU A 211 -7.39 12.65 -0.97
C LEU A 211 -8.91 12.72 -0.75
N TYR A 212 -9.49 13.92 -0.68
CA TYR A 212 -10.93 14.12 -0.60
C TYR A 212 -11.66 13.66 -1.86
N LEU A 213 -11.15 14.05 -3.03
CA LEU A 213 -11.77 13.75 -4.33
C LEU A 213 -11.63 12.27 -4.73
N MET A 214 -10.60 11.57 -4.29
CA MET A 214 -10.45 10.13 -4.53
C MET A 214 -11.62 9.31 -3.97
N GLY A 215 -12.24 9.74 -2.89
CA GLY A 215 -13.46 9.11 -2.36
C GLY A 215 -13.26 7.73 -1.72
N THR A 216 -12.03 7.23 -1.52
CA THR A 216 -11.81 6.02 -0.73
C THR A 216 -11.86 6.35 0.76
N ARG A 217 -12.34 5.40 1.58
CA ARG A 217 -12.44 5.60 3.04
C ARG A 217 -11.10 5.94 3.67
N LEU A 218 -10.04 5.20 3.28
CA LEU A 218 -8.70 5.43 3.83
C LEU A 218 -8.10 6.76 3.37
N ALA A 219 -8.33 7.20 2.12
CA ALA A 219 -7.89 8.51 1.67
C ALA A 219 -8.56 9.64 2.48
N PHE A 220 -9.86 9.52 2.70
CA PHE A 220 -10.59 10.49 3.53
C PHE A 220 -10.07 10.51 4.98
N PHE A 221 -9.83 9.34 5.57
CA PHE A 221 -9.26 9.23 6.90
C PHE A 221 -7.83 9.81 6.98
N SER A 222 -7.05 9.63 5.92
CA SER A 222 -5.68 10.18 5.81
C SER A 222 -5.67 11.70 5.87
N ILE A 223 -6.74 12.39 5.43
CA ILE A 223 -6.86 13.86 5.59
C ILE A 223 -6.76 14.24 7.06
N ALA A 224 -7.52 13.58 7.93
CA ALA A 224 -7.48 13.87 9.36
C ALA A 224 -6.11 13.53 9.96
N VAL A 225 -5.53 12.37 9.60
CA VAL A 225 -4.20 11.95 10.09
C VAL A 225 -3.13 12.97 9.69
N VAL A 226 -3.14 13.45 8.45
CA VAL A 226 -2.16 14.45 7.98
C VAL A 226 -2.43 15.83 8.59
N ALA A 227 -3.68 16.30 8.57
CA ALA A 227 -4.04 17.62 9.06
C ALA A 227 -3.85 17.80 10.58
N LEU A 228 -3.91 16.71 11.36
CA LEU A 228 -3.61 16.71 12.80
C LEU A 228 -2.16 16.30 13.08
N GLY A 229 -1.62 15.33 12.35
CA GLY A 229 -0.27 14.82 12.56
C GLY A 229 0.82 15.85 12.26
N VAL A 230 0.65 16.66 11.20
CA VAL A 230 1.60 17.73 10.87
C VAL A 230 1.69 18.79 11.98
N PRO A 231 0.59 19.36 12.51
CA PRO A 231 0.62 20.21 13.70
C PRO A 231 1.27 19.56 14.91
N ILE A 232 0.96 18.28 15.19
CA ILE A 232 1.58 17.55 16.31
C ILE A 232 3.10 17.49 16.15
N VAL A 233 3.61 17.17 14.95
CA VAL A 233 5.06 17.19 14.68
C VAL A 233 5.66 18.56 14.92
N LEU A 234 4.99 19.63 14.47
CA LEU A 234 5.46 21.01 14.68
C LEU A 234 5.47 21.43 16.16
N VAL A 235 4.50 20.94 16.95
CA VAL A 235 4.45 21.15 18.40
C VAL A 235 5.59 20.39 19.09
N LEU A 236 5.72 19.10 18.83
CA LEU A 236 6.73 18.24 19.47
C LEU A 236 8.17 18.64 19.13
N THR A 237 8.38 19.24 17.95
CA THR A 237 9.70 19.77 17.53
C THR A 237 9.94 21.22 17.96
N GLY A 238 9.04 21.82 18.77
CA GLY A 238 9.17 23.20 19.27
C GLY A 238 8.95 24.29 18.23
N LYS A 239 8.48 23.95 17.02
CA LYS A 239 8.29 24.90 15.91
C LYS A 239 6.86 25.48 15.81
N ALA A 240 5.97 25.13 16.72
CA ALA A 240 4.56 25.55 16.66
C ALA A 240 4.38 27.07 16.60
N ARG A 241 5.13 27.83 17.42
CA ARG A 241 5.01 29.30 17.46
C ARG A 241 5.37 29.99 16.14
N THR A 242 6.39 29.49 15.44
CA THR A 242 6.84 30.01 14.14
C THR A 242 5.99 29.51 12.98
N SER A 243 5.18 28.49 13.21
CA SER A 243 4.37 27.80 12.20
C SER A 243 2.86 28.02 12.34
N LYS A 244 2.41 28.98 13.15
CA LYS A 244 0.96 29.21 13.42
C LYS A 244 0.12 29.33 12.15
N ARG A 245 0.58 30.09 11.15
CA ARG A 245 -0.13 30.29 9.88
C ARG A 245 -0.25 28.98 9.06
N TYR A 246 0.74 28.10 9.12
CA TYR A 246 0.73 26.79 8.46
C TYR A 246 -0.29 25.85 9.14
N ILE A 247 -0.31 25.86 10.48
CA ILE A 247 -1.28 25.10 11.27
C ILE A 247 -2.71 25.59 10.97
N ALA A 248 -2.92 26.92 10.91
CA ALA A 248 -4.22 27.51 10.62
C ALA A 248 -4.76 27.06 9.24
N VAL A 249 -3.91 26.98 8.20
CA VAL A 249 -4.29 26.48 6.88
C VAL A 249 -4.76 25.03 6.97
N LEU A 250 -4.04 24.15 7.65
CA LEU A 250 -4.41 22.74 7.77
C LEU A 250 -5.71 22.55 8.55
N VAL A 251 -5.89 23.31 9.64
CA VAL A 251 -7.14 23.29 10.42
C VAL A 251 -8.31 23.78 9.57
N LEU A 252 -8.12 24.84 8.77
CA LEU A 252 -9.15 25.34 7.86
C LEU A 252 -9.53 24.29 6.81
N ILE A 253 -8.55 23.64 6.17
CA ILE A 253 -8.80 22.58 5.18
C ILE A 253 -9.58 21.43 5.85
N LEU A 254 -9.16 20.99 7.03
CA LEU A 254 -9.87 19.94 7.76
C LEU A 254 -11.30 20.35 8.09
N ALA A 255 -11.52 21.59 8.56
CA ALA A 255 -12.86 22.10 8.85
C ALA A 255 -13.75 22.12 7.60
N VAL A 256 -13.21 22.52 6.44
CA VAL A 256 -13.93 22.48 5.15
C VAL A 256 -14.28 21.04 4.78
N CYS A 257 -13.33 20.10 4.88
CA CYS A 257 -13.58 18.69 4.60
C CYS A 257 -14.66 18.09 5.52
N CYS A 258 -14.66 18.47 6.80
CA CYS A 258 -15.70 18.05 7.76
C CYS A 258 -17.06 18.67 7.41
N ALA A 259 -17.10 19.95 7.12
CA ALA A 259 -18.35 20.66 6.76
C ALA A 259 -18.98 20.09 5.48
N THR A 260 -18.15 19.70 4.51
CA THR A 260 -18.59 19.11 3.23
C THR A 260 -18.64 17.57 3.24
N TYR A 261 -18.55 16.92 4.40
CA TYR A 261 -18.49 15.48 4.54
C TYR A 261 -19.58 14.73 3.75
N LYS A 262 -20.85 15.17 3.87
CA LYS A 262 -21.99 14.55 3.17
C LYS A 262 -21.94 14.72 1.64
N GLN A 263 -21.17 15.68 1.16
CA GLN A 263 -20.97 15.94 -0.29
C GLN A 263 -19.71 15.20 -0.81
N SER A 264 -18.93 14.60 0.09
CA SER A 264 -17.70 13.91 -0.30
C SER A 264 -18.00 12.68 -1.16
N PRO A 265 -17.16 12.40 -2.18
CA PRO A 265 -17.31 11.18 -2.98
C PRO A 265 -17.30 9.91 -2.12
N MET A 266 -16.57 9.91 -1.00
CA MET A 266 -16.53 8.80 -0.05
C MET A 266 -17.90 8.54 0.57
N TYR A 267 -18.59 9.58 1.07
CA TYR A 267 -19.91 9.45 1.68
C TYR A 267 -20.95 9.03 0.65
N ILE A 268 -20.95 9.64 -0.53
CA ILE A 268 -21.88 9.31 -1.61
C ILE A 268 -21.73 7.83 -2.02
N ASN A 269 -20.49 7.35 -2.21
CA ASN A 269 -20.25 5.95 -2.55
C ASN A 269 -20.68 5.01 -1.42
N GLN A 270 -20.39 5.36 -0.15
CA GLN A 270 -20.80 4.58 1.00
C GLN A 270 -22.32 4.48 1.13
N ASN A 271 -23.02 5.57 0.90
CA ASN A 271 -24.48 5.60 1.00
C ASN A 271 -25.12 4.72 -0.09
N ARG A 272 -24.67 4.85 -1.35
CA ARG A 272 -25.10 3.98 -2.45
C ARG A 272 -24.82 2.50 -2.18
N TYR A 273 -23.65 2.19 -1.60
CA TYR A 273 -23.33 0.82 -1.19
C TYR A 273 -24.30 0.32 -0.12
N ASN A 274 -24.55 1.11 0.93
CA ASN A 274 -25.47 0.73 2.01
C ASN A 274 -26.91 0.54 1.50
N GLU A 275 -27.39 1.40 0.63
CA GLU A 275 -28.69 1.26 -0.02
C GLU A 275 -28.77 -0.05 -0.83
N ALA A 276 -27.78 -0.31 -1.69
CA ALA A 276 -27.72 -1.55 -2.45
C ALA A 276 -27.69 -2.80 -1.56
N MET A 277 -26.96 -2.75 -0.43
CA MET A 277 -26.92 -3.87 0.52
C MET A 277 -28.25 -4.04 1.26
N SER A 278 -28.94 -2.96 1.60
CA SER A 278 -30.26 -3.04 2.25
C SER A 278 -31.32 -3.68 1.33
N TYR A 279 -31.31 -3.36 0.04
CA TYR A 279 -32.16 -4.03 -0.95
C TYR A 279 -31.88 -5.53 -1.04
N LYS A 280 -30.62 -5.90 -1.17
CA LYS A 280 -30.20 -7.32 -1.21
C LYS A 280 -30.60 -8.07 0.08
N GLN A 281 -30.45 -7.43 1.25
CA GLN A 281 -30.86 -8.03 2.51
C GLN A 281 -32.38 -8.22 2.60
N ASN A 282 -33.16 -7.26 2.09
CA ASN A 282 -34.62 -7.40 2.03
C ASN A 282 -35.03 -8.56 1.11
N ASP A 283 -34.38 -8.71 -0.06
CA ASP A 283 -34.61 -9.83 -0.96
C ASP A 283 -34.29 -11.18 -0.29
N ALA A 284 -33.16 -11.27 0.42
CA ALA A 284 -32.80 -12.46 1.18
C ALA A 284 -33.83 -12.77 2.28
N ASN A 285 -34.30 -11.76 3.00
CA ASN A 285 -35.34 -11.92 4.01
C ASN A 285 -36.66 -12.42 3.40
N VAL A 286 -37.02 -11.96 2.19
CA VAL A 286 -38.19 -12.47 1.46
C VAL A 286 -38.00 -13.94 1.05
N MET A 287 -36.78 -14.32 0.62
CA MET A 287 -36.47 -15.72 0.29
C MET A 287 -36.59 -16.62 1.53
N ILE A 288 -36.11 -16.17 2.69
CA ILE A 288 -36.27 -16.90 3.96
C ILE A 288 -37.75 -17.06 4.29
N LYS A 289 -38.52 -15.98 4.30
CA LYS A 289 -39.96 -16.03 4.61
C LYS A 289 -40.75 -16.93 3.66
N ARG A 290 -40.40 -16.96 2.38
CA ARG A 290 -41.04 -17.86 1.42
C ARG A 290 -40.70 -19.34 1.65
N ALA A 291 -39.46 -19.63 2.03
CA ALA A 291 -39.04 -20.99 2.32
C ALA A 291 -39.58 -21.50 3.68
N GLU A 292 -39.76 -20.60 4.62
CA GLU A 292 -40.39 -20.87 5.94
C GLU A 292 -41.89 -21.14 5.83
N GLY A 293 -42.48 -21.01 4.63
CA GLY A 293 -43.90 -21.20 4.39
C GLY A 293 -44.72 -20.00 4.84
N ASN A 294 -45.64 -19.55 3.96
CA ASN A 294 -46.60 -18.45 4.24
C ASN A 294 -47.66 -18.98 5.24
N LYS A 295 -47.25 -19.42 6.40
CA LYS A 295 -48.17 -19.91 7.44
C LYS A 295 -48.45 -18.75 8.39
N ASP A 296 -49.69 -18.38 8.44
CA ASP A 296 -50.28 -17.41 9.39
C ASP A 296 -49.70 -17.60 10.81
N GLY A 297 -48.68 -16.82 11.16
CA GLY A 297 -48.21 -16.51 12.51
C GLY A 297 -48.02 -17.60 13.60
N THR A 298 -48.33 -18.85 13.33
CA THR A 298 -48.47 -19.92 14.36
C THR A 298 -47.60 -21.15 14.17
N SER A 299 -46.81 -21.27 13.08
CA SER A 299 -45.96 -22.45 12.90
C SER A 299 -44.50 -22.17 13.15
N THR A 300 -43.90 -22.95 14.05
CA THR A 300 -42.44 -23.02 14.29
C THR A 300 -41.75 -23.47 13.00
N VAL A 301 -40.83 -22.63 12.49
CA VAL A 301 -39.94 -22.94 11.36
C VAL A 301 -39.13 -24.19 11.70
N THR A 302 -39.18 -25.22 10.85
CA THR A 302 -38.36 -26.40 11.06
C THR A 302 -36.89 -26.10 10.71
N PRO A 303 -35.92 -26.70 11.41
CA PRO A 303 -34.49 -26.53 11.07
C PRO A 303 -34.18 -26.84 9.59
N GLY A 304 -34.92 -27.77 8.96
CA GLY A 304 -34.79 -28.11 7.55
C GLY A 304 -35.20 -27.01 6.58
N GLU A 305 -36.32 -26.34 6.84
CA GLU A 305 -36.81 -25.23 6.00
C GLU A 305 -35.84 -24.05 6.03
N ARG A 306 -35.33 -23.71 7.21
CA ARG A 306 -34.30 -22.66 7.35
C ARG A 306 -33.03 -23.02 6.62
N TYR A 307 -32.58 -24.28 6.69
CA TYR A 307 -31.42 -24.76 5.95
C TYR A 307 -31.61 -24.62 4.44
N HIS A 308 -32.77 -25.01 3.89
CA HIS A 308 -33.07 -24.85 2.46
C HIS A 308 -33.09 -23.38 2.02
N ALA A 309 -33.63 -22.49 2.86
CA ALA A 309 -33.62 -21.06 2.58
C ALA A 309 -32.17 -20.51 2.50
N LEU A 310 -31.32 -20.89 3.45
CA LEU A 310 -29.91 -20.53 3.44
C LEU A 310 -29.19 -21.10 2.19
N CYS A 311 -29.43 -22.35 1.82
CA CYS A 311 -28.87 -22.92 0.60
C CYS A 311 -29.21 -22.06 -0.64
N THR A 312 -30.44 -21.58 -0.76
CA THR A 312 -30.89 -20.73 -1.85
C THR A 312 -30.17 -19.40 -1.85
N ILE A 313 -30.04 -18.74 -0.68
CA ILE A 313 -29.32 -17.46 -0.51
C ILE A 313 -27.85 -17.59 -0.91
N TYR A 314 -27.15 -18.60 -0.39
CA TYR A 314 -25.73 -18.82 -0.70
C TYR A 314 -25.48 -19.14 -2.16
N ASN A 315 -26.31 -19.97 -2.77
CA ASN A 315 -26.23 -20.25 -4.23
C ASN A 315 -26.52 -19.01 -5.08
N PHE A 316 -27.36 -18.09 -4.61
CA PHE A 316 -27.69 -16.86 -5.33
C PHE A 316 -26.58 -15.79 -5.16
N TYR A 317 -26.11 -15.55 -3.94
CA TYR A 317 -25.16 -14.44 -3.64
C TYR A 317 -23.69 -14.86 -3.72
N SER A 318 -23.36 -16.15 -3.65
CA SER A 318 -21.99 -16.68 -3.75
C SER A 318 -21.90 -17.94 -4.62
N PRO A 319 -22.43 -17.92 -5.87
CA PRO A 319 -22.56 -19.11 -6.70
C PRO A 319 -21.21 -19.78 -6.99
N ASN A 320 -20.17 -19.00 -7.24
CA ASN A 320 -18.84 -19.53 -7.57
C ASN A 320 -18.23 -20.30 -6.40
N MET A 321 -18.35 -19.80 -5.18
CA MET A 321 -17.88 -20.53 -3.99
C MET A 321 -18.67 -21.81 -3.77
N CYS A 322 -20.01 -21.74 -3.89
CA CYS A 322 -20.88 -22.91 -3.74
C CYS A 322 -20.58 -24.00 -4.80
N ARG A 323 -20.31 -23.60 -6.04
CA ARG A 323 -19.88 -24.54 -7.11
C ARG A 323 -18.50 -25.13 -6.83
N ARG A 324 -17.56 -24.36 -6.27
CA ARG A 324 -16.19 -24.81 -6.04
C ARG A 324 -16.07 -25.73 -4.82
N PHE A 325 -16.77 -25.41 -3.72
CA PHE A 325 -16.56 -26.05 -2.41
C PHE A 325 -17.80 -26.82 -1.89
N GLY A 326 -18.96 -26.69 -2.54
CA GLY A 326 -20.24 -27.20 -2.06
C GLY A 326 -20.92 -26.23 -1.08
N THR A 327 -22.24 -26.08 -1.25
CA THR A 327 -23.04 -25.09 -0.51
C THR A 327 -22.96 -25.28 1.02
N ALA A 328 -23.03 -26.52 1.50
CA ALA A 328 -22.98 -26.82 2.95
C ALA A 328 -21.65 -26.37 3.58
N ARG A 329 -20.53 -26.61 2.90
CA ARG A 329 -19.21 -26.21 3.41
C ARG A 329 -19.04 -24.69 3.39
N VAL A 330 -19.55 -24.01 2.34
CA VAL A 330 -19.54 -22.54 2.29
C VAL A 330 -20.40 -21.96 3.41
N MET A 331 -21.61 -22.47 3.63
CA MET A 331 -22.46 -22.02 4.75
C MET A 331 -21.78 -22.18 6.09
N SER A 332 -21.12 -23.31 6.33
CA SER A 332 -20.34 -23.55 7.56
C SER A 332 -19.19 -22.54 7.73
N ALA A 333 -18.49 -22.17 6.65
CA ALA A 333 -17.39 -21.21 6.69
C ALA A 333 -17.85 -19.76 7.03
N TYR A 334 -19.13 -19.47 6.88
CA TYR A 334 -19.76 -18.21 7.30
C TYR A 334 -20.66 -18.35 8.54
N ASP A 335 -20.48 -19.41 9.33
CA ASP A 335 -21.28 -19.70 10.52
C ASP A 335 -22.79 -19.64 10.27
N TYR A 336 -23.22 -20.10 9.09
CA TYR A 336 -24.61 -20.08 8.65
C TYR A 336 -25.26 -18.67 8.71
N SER A 337 -24.48 -17.61 8.50
CA SER A 337 -24.98 -16.23 8.49
C SER A 337 -26.05 -16.05 7.41
N ALA A 338 -27.16 -15.43 7.78
CA ALA A 338 -28.21 -14.98 6.86
C ALA A 338 -27.96 -13.54 6.37
N GLN A 339 -26.91 -12.89 6.83
CA GLN A 339 -26.58 -11.53 6.46
C GLN A 339 -25.90 -11.49 5.09
N VAL A 340 -26.55 -10.84 4.11
CA VAL A 340 -26.02 -10.72 2.75
C VAL A 340 -24.70 -9.95 2.74
N THR A 341 -24.51 -9.00 3.65
CA THR A 341 -23.27 -8.25 3.80
C THR A 341 -22.09 -9.16 4.11
N ASP A 342 -22.26 -10.20 4.95
CA ASP A 342 -21.20 -11.14 5.29
C ASP A 342 -20.79 -11.97 4.08
N ILE A 343 -21.80 -12.50 3.36
CA ILE A 343 -21.61 -13.38 2.20
C ILE A 343 -21.02 -12.63 1.00
N THR A 344 -21.40 -11.35 0.81
CA THR A 344 -21.00 -10.54 -0.37
C THR A 344 -19.85 -9.59 -0.10
N ALA A 345 -19.41 -9.42 1.16
CA ALA A 345 -18.26 -8.57 1.51
C ALA A 345 -17.00 -9.04 0.77
N THR A 346 -16.63 -8.34 -0.28
CA THR A 346 -15.59 -8.76 -1.24
C THR A 346 -14.29 -9.20 -0.55
N ARG A 347 -13.83 -8.45 0.46
CA ARG A 347 -12.58 -8.78 1.18
C ARG A 347 -12.70 -10.03 2.03
N HIS A 348 -13.78 -10.14 2.79
CA HIS A 348 -14.03 -11.32 3.63
C HIS A 348 -14.22 -12.56 2.76
N ARG A 349 -15.01 -12.47 1.68
CA ARG A 349 -15.22 -13.56 0.72
C ARG A 349 -13.91 -14.08 0.12
N LYS A 350 -12.98 -13.18 -0.23
CA LYS A 350 -11.66 -13.56 -0.76
C LYS A 350 -10.81 -14.28 0.29
N ILE A 351 -10.86 -13.85 1.55
CA ILE A 351 -10.15 -14.53 2.65
C ILE A 351 -10.72 -15.93 2.85
N VAL A 352 -12.04 -16.05 3.02
CA VAL A 352 -12.71 -17.35 3.23
C VAL A 352 -12.44 -18.31 2.07
N PHE A 353 -12.48 -17.82 0.81
CA PHE A 353 -12.12 -18.63 -0.34
C PHE A 353 -10.70 -19.20 -0.25
N CYS A 354 -9.72 -18.34 0.09
CA CYS A 354 -8.31 -18.74 0.22
C CYS A 354 -8.08 -19.70 1.40
N GLU A 355 -8.77 -19.50 2.52
CA GLU A 355 -8.72 -20.42 3.68
C GLU A 355 -9.26 -21.79 3.32
N MET A 356 -10.47 -21.86 2.71
CA MET A 356 -11.06 -23.11 2.24
C MET A 356 -10.17 -23.80 1.20
N LEU A 357 -9.50 -23.03 0.33
CA LEU A 357 -8.56 -23.58 -0.64
C LEU A 357 -7.32 -24.16 0.05
N LEU A 358 -6.76 -23.47 1.08
CA LEU A 358 -5.63 -23.96 1.87
C LEU A 358 -5.95 -25.22 2.68
N ASP A 359 -7.20 -25.38 3.14
CA ASP A 359 -7.63 -26.58 3.84
C ASP A 359 -7.62 -27.85 2.95
N GLU A 360 -7.73 -27.66 1.64
CA GLU A 360 -7.60 -28.75 0.65
C GLU A 360 -6.15 -29.04 0.26
N GLN A 361 -5.20 -28.19 0.69
CA GLN A 361 -3.80 -28.27 0.29
C GLN A 361 -2.94 -28.98 1.35
N PRO A 362 -1.79 -29.58 0.98
CA PRO A 362 -0.84 -30.12 1.92
C PRO A 362 -0.25 -29.02 2.82
N PHE A 363 0.30 -29.44 3.97
CA PHE A 363 0.89 -28.51 4.95
C PHE A 363 2.00 -27.61 4.39
N THR A 364 2.71 -28.07 3.34
CA THR A 364 3.71 -27.28 2.62
C THR A 364 3.14 -25.97 2.08
N SER A 365 1.87 -25.96 1.66
CA SER A 365 1.19 -24.73 1.20
C SER A 365 0.91 -23.74 2.32
N ARG A 366 0.74 -24.19 3.56
CA ARG A 366 0.69 -23.28 4.72
C ARG A 366 2.06 -22.68 5.06
N LEU A 367 3.15 -23.44 4.84
CA LEU A 367 4.51 -22.95 5.10
C LEU A 367 5.03 -22.01 4.01
N PHE A 368 4.84 -22.34 2.74
CA PHE A 368 5.44 -21.65 1.60
C PHE A 368 4.42 -21.08 0.60
N GLY A 369 3.13 -21.19 0.90
CA GLY A 369 2.06 -20.61 0.12
C GLY A 369 1.62 -21.43 -1.08
N MET A 370 0.79 -20.79 -1.90
CA MET A 370 0.20 -21.36 -3.11
C MET A 370 0.28 -20.38 -4.28
N GLU A 371 0.25 -20.90 -5.48
CA GLU A 371 0.25 -20.14 -6.72
C GLU A 371 -0.97 -19.20 -6.81
N LEU A 372 -0.76 -17.95 -7.26
CA LEU A 372 -1.84 -16.98 -7.46
C LEU A 372 -2.90 -17.47 -8.47
N GLY A 373 -2.51 -18.28 -9.45
CA GLY A 373 -3.42 -18.87 -10.44
C GLY A 373 -4.53 -19.71 -9.82
N ARG A 374 -4.27 -20.35 -8.68
CA ARG A 374 -5.28 -21.15 -7.95
C ARG A 374 -6.33 -20.33 -7.22
N MET A 375 -6.03 -19.06 -6.93
CA MET A 375 -7.00 -18.12 -6.35
C MET A 375 -8.00 -17.59 -7.39
N ALA A 376 -8.04 -18.17 -8.59
CA ALA A 376 -9.02 -17.85 -9.61
C ALA A 376 -9.97 -19.03 -9.83
N PHE A 377 -11.26 -18.74 -9.91
CA PHE A 377 -12.28 -19.74 -10.24
C PHE A 377 -13.41 -19.11 -11.05
N ASP A 378 -13.75 -19.71 -12.15
CA ASP A 378 -14.87 -19.32 -13.02
C ASP A 378 -14.90 -17.81 -13.37
N GLY A 379 -13.73 -17.30 -13.79
CA GLY A 379 -13.55 -15.90 -14.19
C GLY A 379 -13.43 -14.90 -13.03
N GLU A 380 -13.64 -15.32 -11.78
CA GLU A 380 -13.45 -14.48 -10.60
C GLU A 380 -12.05 -14.72 -9.99
N ILE A 381 -11.39 -13.63 -9.58
CA ILE A 381 -10.07 -13.66 -8.93
C ILE A 381 -10.25 -13.33 -7.45
N TYR A 382 -9.87 -14.27 -6.59
CA TYR A 382 -9.96 -14.17 -5.13
C TYR A 382 -8.64 -13.69 -4.50
N ASP A 383 -7.84 -12.91 -5.22
CA ASP A 383 -6.64 -12.26 -4.66
C ASP A 383 -7.03 -11.33 -3.50
N VAL A 384 -6.48 -11.60 -2.31
CA VAL A 384 -6.90 -10.98 -1.05
C VAL A 384 -6.48 -9.51 -1.00
N GLU A 385 -7.44 -8.64 -0.65
CA GLU A 385 -7.23 -7.20 -0.53
C GLU A 385 -6.70 -6.79 0.86
N ASN A 386 -5.64 -7.46 1.31
CA ASN A 386 -4.85 -7.17 2.49
C ASN A 386 -3.44 -7.69 2.18
N ASP A 387 -2.42 -6.83 2.27
CA ASP A 387 -1.07 -7.22 1.85
C ASP A 387 -0.51 -8.35 2.73
N PHE A 388 -0.74 -8.32 4.05
CA PHE A 388 -0.21 -9.35 4.95
C PHE A 388 -0.89 -10.70 4.74
N HIS A 389 -2.23 -10.75 4.65
CA HIS A 389 -2.94 -11.98 4.32
C HIS A 389 -2.58 -12.47 2.92
N GLY A 390 -2.48 -11.55 1.94
CA GLY A 390 -2.08 -11.92 0.60
C GLY A 390 -0.68 -12.51 0.52
N ILE A 391 0.30 -11.97 1.28
CA ILE A 391 1.64 -12.56 1.39
C ILE A 391 1.58 -13.90 2.08
N CYS A 392 0.73 -14.06 3.12
CA CYS A 392 0.54 -15.32 3.82
C CYS A 392 -0.02 -16.42 2.90
N PHE A 393 -1.02 -16.11 2.09
CA PHE A 393 -1.59 -17.09 1.15
C PHE A 393 -0.64 -17.41 -0.01
N LEU A 394 0.07 -16.39 -0.55
CA LEU A 394 0.97 -16.58 -1.69
C LEU A 394 2.31 -17.21 -1.30
N TYR A 395 2.89 -16.85 -0.15
CA TYR A 395 4.25 -17.27 0.24
C TYR A 395 4.31 -17.94 1.61
N GLY A 396 3.15 -18.27 2.17
CA GLY A 396 3.00 -18.99 3.43
C GLY A 396 3.43 -18.21 4.66
N TRP A 397 3.45 -18.92 5.78
CA TRP A 397 3.89 -18.37 7.06
C TRP A 397 5.36 -17.92 7.02
N VAL A 398 6.21 -18.62 6.25
CA VAL A 398 7.63 -18.27 6.10
C VAL A 398 7.76 -16.91 5.41
N GLY A 399 7.07 -16.69 4.29
CA GLY A 399 7.09 -15.40 3.58
C GLY A 399 6.54 -14.25 4.40
N LEU A 400 5.43 -14.48 5.12
CA LEU A 400 4.86 -13.50 6.04
C LEU A 400 5.83 -13.16 7.18
N ALA A 401 6.40 -14.17 7.84
CA ALA A 401 7.35 -13.98 8.94
C ALA A 401 8.58 -13.19 8.50
N MET A 402 9.15 -13.50 7.33
CA MET A 402 10.27 -12.76 6.75
C MET A 402 9.92 -11.29 6.51
N MET A 403 8.75 -11.01 5.92
CA MET A 403 8.30 -9.65 5.65
C MET A 403 8.05 -8.86 6.94
N VAL A 404 7.36 -9.47 7.92
CA VAL A 404 7.08 -8.84 9.22
C VAL A 404 8.37 -8.60 9.99
N ALA A 405 9.30 -9.56 10.00
CA ALA A 405 10.61 -9.39 10.65
C ALA A 405 11.42 -8.27 9.99
N PHE A 406 11.40 -8.18 8.65
CA PHE A 406 12.07 -7.13 7.91
C PHE A 406 11.52 -5.73 8.28
N ILE A 407 10.22 -5.53 8.20
CA ILE A 407 9.59 -4.25 8.58
C ILE A 407 9.80 -3.97 10.08
N GLY A 408 9.61 -4.98 10.92
CA GLY A 408 9.78 -4.92 12.37
C GLY A 408 11.17 -4.45 12.79
N TYR A 409 12.22 -4.81 12.04
CA TYR A 409 13.57 -4.33 12.28
C TYR A 409 13.65 -2.78 12.20
N PHE A 410 13.04 -2.16 11.19
CA PHE A 410 13.05 -0.70 11.06
C PHE A 410 12.19 -0.02 12.13
N LEU A 411 11.05 -0.62 12.50
CA LEU A 411 10.24 -0.12 13.62
C LEU A 411 11.01 -0.21 14.93
N TYR A 412 11.75 -1.29 15.16
CA TYR A 412 12.65 -1.42 16.31
C TYR A 412 13.70 -0.30 16.34
N LEU A 413 14.32 0.03 15.20
CA LEU A 413 15.29 1.14 15.13
C LEU A 413 14.67 2.48 15.52
N ILE A 414 13.44 2.78 15.05
CA ILE A 414 12.71 3.99 15.42
C ILE A 414 12.51 4.02 16.94
N ILE A 415 11.91 2.97 17.50
CA ILE A 415 11.58 2.89 18.93
C ILE A 415 12.85 3.03 19.78
N LYS A 416 13.91 2.30 19.43
CA LYS A 416 15.20 2.36 20.13
C LYS A 416 15.77 3.78 20.17
N CYS A 417 15.75 4.50 19.05
CA CYS A 417 16.30 5.84 18.96
C CYS A 417 15.42 6.87 19.71
N LEU A 418 14.10 6.76 19.60
CA LEU A 418 13.19 7.66 20.32
C LEU A 418 13.24 7.47 21.83
N ILE A 419 13.43 6.23 22.32
CA ILE A 419 13.61 5.95 23.75
C ILE A 419 14.96 6.50 24.23
N ARG A 420 16.02 6.37 23.42
CA ARG A 420 17.37 6.83 23.78
C ARG A 420 17.45 8.36 23.91
N ASP A 421 16.95 9.10 22.92
CA ASP A 421 16.91 10.56 22.93
C ASP A 421 15.83 11.09 21.98
N PHE A 422 14.64 11.34 22.54
CA PHE A 422 13.51 11.82 21.75
C PHE A 422 13.82 13.16 21.06
N ARG A 423 14.48 14.11 21.74
CA ARG A 423 14.74 15.44 21.18
C ARG A 423 15.74 15.44 20.03
N LYS A 424 16.74 14.55 20.09
CA LYS A 424 17.75 14.40 19.05
C LYS A 424 17.16 13.76 17.78
N TYR A 425 16.34 12.72 17.93
CA TYR A 425 15.86 11.91 16.80
C TYR A 425 14.50 12.34 16.25
N PHE A 426 13.63 12.96 17.07
CA PHE A 426 12.32 13.42 16.60
C PHE A 426 12.42 14.81 15.97
N THR A 427 12.84 14.86 14.72
CA THR A 427 12.91 16.07 13.90
C THR A 427 11.66 16.25 13.04
N VAL A 428 11.45 17.42 12.43
CA VAL A 428 10.35 17.66 11.47
C VAL A 428 10.39 16.64 10.32
N GLU A 429 11.58 16.32 9.84
CA GLU A 429 11.81 15.33 8.80
C GLU A 429 11.40 13.94 9.29
N ALA A 430 11.90 13.51 10.46
CA ALA A 430 11.53 12.23 11.07
C ALA A 430 10.02 12.11 11.28
N GLY A 431 9.36 13.19 11.70
CA GLY A 431 7.92 13.24 11.86
C GLY A 431 7.16 13.08 10.53
N ALA A 432 7.65 13.75 9.46
CA ALA A 432 7.06 13.63 8.13
C ALA A 432 7.08 12.19 7.61
N PHE A 433 8.27 11.57 7.61
CA PHE A 433 8.45 10.19 7.19
C PHE A 433 7.76 9.21 8.14
N GLY A 434 7.69 9.51 9.44
CA GLY A 434 6.95 8.73 10.44
C GLY A 434 5.46 8.68 10.17
N ILE A 435 4.80 9.82 9.88
CA ILE A 435 3.38 9.85 9.50
C ILE A 435 3.18 9.04 8.20
N GLY A 436 4.03 9.25 7.19
CA GLY A 436 3.98 8.50 5.94
C GLY A 436 4.11 6.99 6.17
N LEU A 437 5.01 6.54 7.04
CA LEU A 437 5.19 5.13 7.38
C LEU A 437 3.98 4.55 8.12
N CYS A 438 3.40 5.28 9.07
CA CYS A 438 2.18 4.85 9.74
C CYS A 438 1.03 4.67 8.74
N LEU A 439 0.81 5.63 7.85
CA LEU A 439 -0.20 5.53 6.80
C LEU A 439 0.08 4.36 5.86
N CYS A 440 1.34 4.16 5.46
CA CYS A 440 1.76 3.04 4.63
C CYS A 440 1.39 1.68 5.24
N LEU A 441 1.65 1.48 6.54
CA LEU A 441 1.30 0.26 7.27
C LEU A 441 -0.21 0.07 7.40
N VAL A 442 -0.96 1.16 7.65
CA VAL A 442 -2.43 1.13 7.66
C VAL A 442 -2.97 0.69 6.29
N TYR A 443 -2.46 1.25 5.20
CA TYR A 443 -2.86 0.83 3.86
C TYR A 443 -2.46 -0.62 3.55
N ALA A 444 -1.29 -1.08 3.96
CA ALA A 444 -0.87 -2.48 3.80
C ALA A 444 -1.81 -3.45 4.54
N TYR A 445 -2.32 -3.06 5.71
CA TYR A 445 -3.25 -3.86 6.49
C TYR A 445 -4.67 -3.86 5.92
N PHE A 446 -5.19 -2.69 5.51
CA PHE A 446 -6.58 -2.57 5.05
C PHE A 446 -6.76 -2.75 3.54
N THR A 447 -5.69 -2.71 2.74
CA THR A 447 -5.77 -2.85 1.27
C THR A 447 -4.58 -3.67 0.76
N ALA A 448 -4.70 -4.25 -0.44
CA ALA A 448 -3.55 -4.84 -1.14
C ALA A 448 -2.83 -3.77 -1.98
N GLY A 449 -2.56 -2.61 -1.39
CA GLY A 449 -2.16 -1.43 -2.13
C GLY A 449 -0.70 -1.04 -2.00
N VAL A 450 0.10 -1.70 -1.16
CA VAL A 450 1.44 -1.24 -0.80
C VAL A 450 2.52 -2.29 -1.05
N LEU A 451 2.53 -3.40 -0.28
CA LEU A 451 3.67 -4.34 -0.28
C LEU A 451 3.74 -5.18 -1.55
N ARG A 452 2.59 -5.50 -2.15
CA ARG A 452 2.47 -6.32 -3.35
C ARG A 452 2.29 -5.52 -4.65
N ARG A 453 2.29 -4.19 -4.56
CA ARG A 453 2.13 -3.29 -5.71
C ARG A 453 3.44 -2.52 -5.97
N PRO A 454 4.12 -2.77 -7.08
CA PRO A 454 5.44 -2.18 -7.39
C PRO A 454 5.46 -0.65 -7.32
N ASN A 455 4.38 -0.01 -7.77
CA ASN A 455 4.25 1.44 -7.79
C ASN A 455 4.12 2.07 -6.38
N ALA A 456 3.55 1.37 -5.41
CA ALA A 456 3.45 1.85 -4.03
C ALA A 456 4.60 1.34 -3.14
N SER A 457 5.11 0.12 -3.40
CA SER A 457 6.17 -0.48 -2.61
C SER A 457 7.49 0.28 -2.67
N ILE A 458 7.75 1.02 -3.77
CA ILE A 458 8.93 1.87 -3.86
C ILE A 458 8.90 3.01 -2.84
N TYR A 459 7.73 3.61 -2.58
CA TYR A 459 7.60 4.65 -1.55
C TYR A 459 7.83 4.07 -0.15
N MET A 460 7.30 2.88 0.14
CA MET A 460 7.63 2.16 1.38
C MET A 460 9.13 1.93 1.50
N SER A 461 9.81 1.57 0.39
CA SER A 461 11.25 1.36 0.37
C SER A 461 12.02 2.64 0.69
N VAL A 462 11.59 3.78 0.16
CA VAL A 462 12.18 5.10 0.49
C VAL A 462 11.97 5.41 1.97
N LEU A 463 10.76 5.21 2.50
CA LEU A 463 10.46 5.46 3.92
C LEU A 463 11.39 4.66 4.83
N LEU A 464 11.53 3.36 4.60
CA LEU A 464 12.39 2.49 5.43
C LEU A 464 13.88 2.84 5.28
N ALA A 465 14.33 3.17 4.08
CA ALA A 465 15.72 3.60 3.86
C ALA A 465 16.04 4.93 4.55
N VAL A 466 15.10 5.90 4.52
CA VAL A 466 15.25 7.17 5.23
C VAL A 466 15.21 6.95 6.74
N VAL A 467 14.35 6.07 7.25
CA VAL A 467 14.36 5.68 8.67
C VAL A 467 15.74 5.15 9.08
N TYR A 468 16.33 4.27 8.26
CA TYR A 468 17.68 3.78 8.52
C TYR A 468 18.71 4.92 8.51
N TYR A 469 18.63 5.82 7.55
CA TYR A 469 19.50 6.98 7.45
C TYR A 469 19.42 7.85 8.71
N LEU A 470 18.22 8.21 9.13
CA LEU A 470 17.99 9.09 10.29
C LEU A 470 18.41 8.44 11.62
N THR A 471 18.25 7.12 11.75
CA THR A 471 18.50 6.42 13.01
C THR A 471 19.93 5.90 13.17
N GLN A 472 20.60 5.50 12.07
CA GLN A 472 21.90 4.87 12.14
C GLN A 472 23.02 5.72 11.55
N MET A 473 22.80 6.37 10.40
CA MET A 473 23.89 7.03 9.68
C MET A 473 24.13 8.45 10.17
N ARG A 474 23.07 9.21 10.43
CA ARG A 474 23.19 10.60 10.91
C ARG A 474 23.75 10.67 12.32
N SER A 475 23.52 9.66 13.14
CA SER A 475 24.10 9.53 14.48
C SER A 475 25.59 9.23 14.40
N GLU A 476 26.03 8.33 13.51
CA GLU A 476 27.45 8.03 13.30
C GLU A 476 28.24 9.26 12.80
N GLN A 477 27.63 10.10 11.95
CA GLN A 477 28.24 11.34 11.47
C GLN A 477 28.36 12.42 12.55
N ALA A 478 27.35 12.54 13.42
CA ALA A 478 27.38 13.50 14.52
C ALA A 478 28.41 13.12 15.60
N ASP A 479 28.56 11.82 15.85
CA ASP A 479 29.54 11.30 16.85
C ASP A 479 31.00 11.30 16.29
N ALA A 480 31.16 11.45 14.96
CA ALA A 480 32.49 11.51 14.30
C ALA A 480 33.04 12.94 14.11
N LEU A 481 32.23 13.97 14.36
CA LEU A 481 32.68 15.36 14.30
C LEU A 481 33.36 15.75 15.62
N PRO A 482 34.57 16.32 15.62
CA PRO A 482 35.20 16.83 16.84
C PRO A 482 34.38 17.99 17.44
N ASP A 483 34.34 18.03 18.79
CA ASP A 483 33.52 18.94 19.66
C ASP A 483 33.60 20.43 19.38
N GLY A 484 33.96 20.88 18.22
CA GLY A 484 34.17 22.31 17.88
C GLY A 484 33.32 22.88 16.74
N GLU A 485 32.68 22.05 15.87
CA GLU A 485 32.03 22.54 14.66
C GLU A 485 30.47 22.62 14.69
N GLU A 486 29.86 22.26 15.81
CA GLU A 486 28.38 22.23 15.97
C GLU A 486 27.67 23.59 15.89
N LYS A 487 28.40 24.70 15.82
CA LYS A 487 27.80 26.07 15.84
C LYS A 487 27.63 26.74 14.49
N ARG A 488 27.93 26.06 13.35
CA ARG A 488 27.90 26.69 12.03
C ARG A 488 27.10 25.97 10.94
N ALA A 489 26.24 24.98 11.26
CA ALA A 489 25.40 24.29 10.26
C ALA A 489 23.90 24.64 10.39
#